data_e79895f8e5dbb72e0d465c2713e6ca27
#
_entry.id   e79895f8e5dbb72e0d465c2713e6ca27
#
_cell.length_a   1.000
_cell.length_b   1.000
_cell.length_c   1.000
_cell.angle_alpha   90.00
_cell.angle_beta   90.00
_cell.angle_gamma   90.00
#
_symmetry.space_group_name_H-M   'P 1'
#
loop_
_entity.id
_entity.type
_entity.pdbx_description
1 polymer ?
#
loop_
_entity_poly.entity_id
_entity_poly.type
_entity_poly.pdbx_seq_one_letter_code
_entity_poly.pdbx_strand_id
1 'polypeptide(L)'
;IATLVLALAGSSCSDYLDKEYDASLSEKKVFNNQNLTREFLANIYTNLPDGLAPLSDDQFTGASRDCMTDNAVTCWGLHYYTKIGSDGYTAGDHPLLGFWNTDLYGIRKCNMFLKNAKASVVGNTVKDGDDNRLYDRYCAEARLLRAIFHFDLICWFGAAPVIAEDESGEPIIFDLSDPSAMNMSRTPAAEALEWVADQCDQIKNQLPFRYSDEASNWGRVNGAAAYALKARALLYRASKLNNPDGNTAYWANAAQA
;
A
#
# COMPACT_ATOMS: atom_id res chain seq x y z
N ILE A 1 -35.73 18.49 -57.57
CA ILE A 1 -35.57 19.22 -56.32
C ILE A 1 -35.70 18.26 -55.13
N ALA A 2 -36.57 17.25 -55.19
CA ALA A 2 -36.76 16.25 -54.11
C ALA A 2 -35.55 15.31 -53.94
N THR A 3 -34.78 15.02 -55.00
CA THR A 3 -33.60 14.13 -54.95
C THR A 3 -32.36 14.81 -54.34
N LEU A 4 -32.27 16.14 -54.27
CA LEU A 4 -31.15 16.88 -53.73
C LEU A 4 -31.23 17.03 -52.18
N VAL A 5 -32.43 16.94 -51.62
CA VAL A 5 -32.66 17.06 -50.16
C VAL A 5 -32.33 15.76 -49.42
N LEU A 6 -32.42 14.60 -50.12
CA LEU A 6 -32.12 13.30 -49.50
C LEU A 6 -30.60 13.02 -49.36
N ALA A 7 -29.76 13.73 -50.16
CA ALA A 7 -28.30 13.55 -50.08
C ALA A 7 -27.61 14.32 -48.96
N LEU A 8 -28.30 15.27 -48.32
CA LEU A 8 -27.77 16.05 -47.20
C LEU A 8 -28.09 15.47 -45.81
N ALA A 9 -28.92 14.44 -45.74
CA ALA A 9 -29.28 13.80 -44.47
C ALA A 9 -28.33 12.65 -44.05
N GLY A 10 -27.29 12.34 -44.86
CA GLY A 10 -26.40 11.21 -44.65
C GLY A 10 -25.06 11.55 -43.97
N SER A 11 -24.77 12.82 -43.67
CA SER A 11 -23.58 13.21 -42.90
C SER A 11 -23.95 13.34 -41.44
N SER A 12 -24.39 12.24 -40.83
CA SER A 12 -24.43 12.12 -39.36
C SER A 12 -23.00 12.07 -38.88
N CYS A 13 -22.58 13.05 -38.08
CA CYS A 13 -21.30 13.09 -37.42
C CYS A 13 -21.16 11.86 -36.49
N SER A 14 -20.51 10.82 -36.97
CA SER A 14 -20.13 9.67 -36.13
C SER A 14 -19.25 10.10 -34.95
N ASP A 15 -18.42 11.12 -35.13
CA ASP A 15 -17.53 11.66 -34.10
C ASP A 15 -18.25 12.34 -32.91
N TYR A 16 -19.57 12.61 -33.02
CA TYR A 16 -20.28 13.20 -31.87
C TYR A 16 -20.74 12.15 -30.86
N LEU A 17 -20.87 10.89 -31.29
CA LEU A 17 -21.26 9.79 -30.40
C LEU A 17 -20.04 9.05 -29.81
N ASP A 18 -18.87 9.21 -30.40
CA ASP A 18 -17.59 8.67 -29.91
C ASP A 18 -16.88 9.58 -28.90
N LYS A 19 -17.60 10.49 -28.27
CA LYS A 19 -17.07 11.12 -27.06
C LYS A 19 -16.88 10.06 -26.00
N GLU A 20 -15.64 9.55 -25.87
CA GLU A 20 -15.22 8.93 -24.63
C GLU A 20 -15.69 9.83 -23.47
N TYR A 21 -16.45 9.28 -22.56
CA TYR A 21 -16.88 9.97 -21.36
C TYR A 21 -15.60 10.40 -20.60
N ASP A 22 -15.23 11.66 -20.74
CA ASP A 22 -13.96 12.25 -20.28
C ASP A 22 -13.93 12.50 -18.78
N ALA A 23 -14.83 11.87 -18.02
CA ALA A 23 -14.97 12.06 -16.58
C ALA A 23 -14.11 11.09 -15.75
N SER A 24 -13.55 10.02 -16.33
CA SER A 24 -12.63 9.13 -15.64
C SER A 24 -11.22 9.30 -16.19
N LEU A 25 -10.27 9.63 -15.33
CA LEU A 25 -8.84 9.55 -15.64
C LEU A 25 -8.52 8.09 -15.95
N SER A 26 -8.41 7.74 -17.23
CA SER A 26 -7.99 6.39 -17.60
C SER A 26 -6.56 6.14 -17.11
N GLU A 27 -6.27 4.91 -16.73
CA GLU A 27 -4.93 4.49 -16.30
C GLU A 27 -3.84 4.94 -17.30
N LYS A 28 -4.13 4.83 -18.59
CA LYS A 28 -3.25 5.30 -19.67
C LYS A 28 -2.99 6.81 -19.63
N LYS A 29 -3.98 7.64 -19.32
CA LYS A 29 -3.80 9.10 -19.16
C LYS A 29 -2.90 9.41 -17.96
N VAL A 30 -3.11 8.73 -16.83
CA VAL A 30 -2.34 8.93 -15.60
C VAL A 30 -0.86 8.64 -15.84
N PHE A 31 -0.53 7.48 -16.36
CA PHE A 31 0.86 7.03 -16.51
C PHE A 31 1.57 7.52 -17.80
N ASN A 32 0.91 8.33 -18.60
CA ASN A 32 1.53 9.09 -19.69
C ASN A 32 1.74 10.58 -19.36
N ASN A 33 1.44 11.00 -18.15
CA ASN A 33 1.63 12.37 -17.67
C ASN A 33 2.44 12.37 -16.37
N GLN A 34 3.54 13.12 -16.33
CA GLN A 34 4.45 13.17 -15.18
C GLN A 34 3.75 13.63 -13.89
N ASN A 35 2.95 14.70 -13.97
CA ASN A 35 2.27 15.23 -12.79
C ASN A 35 1.23 14.24 -12.25
N LEU A 36 0.41 13.65 -13.14
CA LEU A 36 -0.59 12.67 -12.74
C LEU A 36 0.06 11.39 -12.18
N THR A 37 1.19 10.95 -12.74
CA THR A 37 1.96 9.81 -12.21
C THR A 37 2.46 10.11 -10.79
N ARG A 38 2.96 11.33 -10.55
CA ARG A 38 3.39 11.77 -9.21
C ARG A 38 2.23 11.88 -8.23
N GLU A 39 1.09 12.40 -8.67
CA GLU A 39 -0.13 12.49 -7.87
C GLU A 39 -0.67 11.10 -7.53
N PHE A 40 -0.58 10.14 -8.46
CA PHE A 40 -0.95 8.75 -8.17
C PHE A 40 -0.07 8.16 -7.08
N LEU A 41 1.26 8.35 -7.14
CA LEU A 41 2.17 7.92 -6.07
C LEU A 41 1.83 8.58 -4.73
N ALA A 42 1.56 9.89 -4.74
CA ALA A 42 1.12 10.60 -3.53
C ALA A 42 -0.20 10.06 -2.97
N ASN A 43 -1.14 9.65 -3.84
CA ASN A 43 -2.39 9.04 -3.41
C ASN A 43 -2.20 7.69 -2.70
N ILE A 44 -1.11 6.96 -2.93
CA ILE A 44 -0.82 5.71 -2.19
C ILE A 44 -0.69 5.99 -0.68
N TYR A 45 -0.11 7.13 -0.31
CA TYR A 45 0.08 7.52 1.08
C TYR A 45 -1.22 7.69 1.86
N THR A 46 -2.35 7.94 1.19
CA THR A 46 -3.66 8.03 1.86
C THR A 46 -4.13 6.71 2.48
N ASN A 47 -3.50 5.60 2.10
CA ASN A 47 -3.76 4.28 2.65
C ASN A 47 -2.84 3.93 3.83
N LEU A 48 -1.84 4.78 4.16
CA LEU A 48 -0.94 4.47 5.29
C LEU A 48 -1.74 4.39 6.59
N PRO A 49 -1.47 3.37 7.42
CA PRO A 49 -2.10 3.26 8.72
C PRO A 49 -1.70 4.44 9.60
N ASP A 50 -2.67 5.15 10.14
CA ASP A 50 -2.45 6.18 11.15
C ASP A 50 -2.41 5.53 12.55
N GLY A 51 -1.21 5.35 13.08
CA GLY A 51 -1.00 4.74 14.39
C GLY A 51 -1.46 5.59 15.57
N LEU A 52 -1.75 6.88 15.34
CA LEU A 52 -2.20 7.83 16.36
C LEU A 52 -3.68 8.16 16.27
N ALA A 53 -4.30 7.91 15.11
CA ALA A 53 -5.72 8.14 14.94
C ALA A 53 -6.51 7.24 15.89
N PRO A 54 -7.60 7.76 16.48
CA PRO A 54 -8.58 6.93 17.14
C PRO A 54 -9.10 5.87 16.15
N LEU A 55 -9.12 4.62 16.59
CA LEU A 55 -9.61 3.51 15.78
C LEU A 55 -11.14 3.56 15.74
N SER A 56 -11.71 4.38 14.89
CA SER A 56 -13.17 4.49 14.79
C SER A 56 -13.57 4.94 13.39
N ASP A 57 -14.57 4.28 12.84
CA ASP A 57 -15.32 4.77 11.68
C ASP A 57 -16.27 5.91 12.07
N ASP A 58 -16.52 6.08 13.37
CA ASP A 58 -17.36 7.10 13.93
C ASP A 58 -16.50 8.19 14.59
N GLN A 59 -16.61 9.39 14.09
CA GLN A 59 -15.88 10.58 14.58
C GLN A 59 -16.11 10.88 16.07
N PHE A 60 -17.13 10.29 16.67
CA PHE A 60 -17.52 10.54 18.06
C PHE A 60 -17.08 9.45 19.05
N THR A 61 -16.68 8.29 18.57
CA THR A 61 -16.43 7.11 19.42
C THR A 61 -15.00 6.58 19.31
N GLY A 62 -14.06 7.43 18.89
CA GLY A 62 -12.67 7.04 18.75
C GLY A 62 -12.08 6.48 20.06
N ALA A 63 -11.69 5.22 20.02
CA ALA A 63 -10.96 4.57 21.09
C ALA A 63 -9.50 4.34 20.65
N SER A 64 -8.55 4.49 21.57
CA SER A 64 -7.16 4.13 21.27
C SER A 64 -7.00 2.62 21.14
N ARG A 65 -5.91 2.18 20.50
CA ARG A 65 -5.56 0.74 20.43
C ARG A 65 -5.40 0.10 21.81
N ASP A 66 -5.08 0.88 22.83
CA ASP A 66 -4.96 0.41 24.21
C ASP A 66 -6.28 -0.12 24.76
N CYS A 67 -7.44 0.31 24.22
CA CYS A 67 -8.75 -0.21 24.58
C CYS A 67 -9.01 -1.65 24.11
N MET A 68 -8.11 -2.24 23.33
CA MET A 68 -8.13 -3.67 22.98
C MET A 68 -7.40 -4.52 24.02
N THR A 69 -6.76 -3.90 24.99
CA THR A 69 -5.95 -4.52 26.02
C THR A 69 -6.48 -4.12 27.40
N ASP A 70 -5.79 -4.54 28.43
CA ASP A 70 -6.05 -4.14 29.80
C ASP A 70 -5.48 -2.75 30.19
N ASN A 71 -4.81 -2.07 29.27
CA ASN A 71 -4.18 -0.77 29.52
C ASN A 71 -5.17 0.40 29.60
N ALA A 72 -6.31 0.30 28.88
CA ALA A 72 -7.29 1.38 28.85
C ALA A 72 -8.72 0.85 28.65
N VAL A 73 -9.68 1.63 29.15
CA VAL A 73 -11.11 1.40 28.92
C VAL A 73 -11.73 2.69 28.39
N THR A 74 -12.52 2.58 27.32
CA THR A 74 -13.30 3.72 26.83
C THR A 74 -14.54 3.94 27.68
N CYS A 75 -14.91 5.21 27.88
CA CYS A 75 -16.16 5.56 28.55
C CYS A 75 -17.40 5.48 27.64
N TRP A 76 -17.21 5.25 26.36
CA TRP A 76 -18.25 5.17 25.35
C TRP A 76 -18.65 3.70 25.15
N GLY A 77 -19.64 3.21 25.80
CA GLY A 77 -20.35 1.94 25.63
C GLY A 77 -19.57 0.78 24.97
N LEU A 78 -20.27 -0.16 24.39
CA LEU A 78 -19.67 -1.30 23.69
C LEU A 78 -19.14 -0.87 22.30
N HIS A 79 -17.94 -0.36 22.28
CA HIS A 79 -17.23 -0.07 21.04
C HIS A 79 -16.63 -1.34 20.42
N TYR A 80 -16.44 -1.37 19.09
CA TYR A 80 -15.83 -2.50 18.40
C TYR A 80 -14.50 -2.96 19.01
N TYR A 81 -13.68 -2.02 19.48
CA TYR A 81 -12.36 -2.33 20.05
C TYR A 81 -12.44 -2.93 21.45
N THR A 82 -13.45 -2.57 22.23
CA THR A 82 -13.69 -3.22 23.52
C THR A 82 -14.18 -4.67 23.34
N LYS A 83 -14.80 -4.99 22.19
CA LYS A 83 -15.13 -6.37 21.86
C LYS A 83 -13.90 -7.27 21.74
N ILE A 84 -12.77 -6.74 21.25
CA ILE A 84 -11.52 -7.52 21.13
C ILE A 84 -10.99 -7.91 22.52
N GLY A 85 -11.00 -6.96 23.47
CA GLY A 85 -10.58 -7.21 24.84
C GLY A 85 -11.57 -8.06 25.67
N SER A 86 -12.82 -8.20 25.23
CA SER A 86 -13.89 -8.88 25.96
C SER A 86 -14.42 -10.16 25.29
N ASP A 87 -13.68 -10.75 24.35
CA ASP A 87 -14.07 -11.92 23.56
C ASP A 87 -15.41 -11.78 22.79
N GLY A 88 -15.81 -10.55 22.50
CA GLY A 88 -17.08 -10.24 21.86
C GLY A 88 -17.07 -10.21 20.34
N TYR A 89 -16.03 -10.70 19.67
CA TYR A 89 -15.95 -10.69 18.21
C TYR A 89 -15.84 -12.09 17.59
N THR A 90 -16.26 -12.19 16.33
CA THR A 90 -16.22 -13.42 15.54
C THR A 90 -15.62 -13.14 14.16
N ALA A 91 -15.33 -14.18 13.40
CA ALA A 91 -14.86 -14.02 12.00
C ALA A 91 -15.85 -13.26 11.10
N GLY A 92 -17.14 -13.30 11.42
CA GLY A 92 -18.20 -12.59 10.68
C GLY A 92 -18.58 -11.22 11.26
N ASP A 93 -18.12 -10.90 12.46
CA ASP A 93 -18.36 -9.62 13.14
C ASP A 93 -17.09 -9.19 13.86
N HIS A 94 -16.18 -8.55 13.12
CA HIS A 94 -14.92 -8.05 13.68
C HIS A 94 -14.61 -6.64 13.19
N PRO A 95 -13.95 -5.83 14.02
CA PRO A 95 -13.69 -4.41 13.71
C PRO A 95 -12.54 -4.18 12.72
N LEU A 96 -11.81 -5.24 12.34
CA LEU A 96 -10.55 -5.13 11.63
C LEU A 96 -10.68 -5.21 10.09
N LEU A 97 -11.88 -5.39 9.55
CA LEU A 97 -12.09 -5.53 8.10
C LEU A 97 -11.66 -4.27 7.34
N GLY A 98 -11.84 -3.10 7.95
CA GLY A 98 -11.38 -1.83 7.39
C GLY A 98 -9.87 -1.80 7.13
N PHE A 99 -9.06 -2.30 8.08
CA PHE A 99 -7.59 -2.39 7.93
C PHE A 99 -7.21 -3.34 6.80
N TRP A 100 -7.81 -4.54 6.77
CA TRP A 100 -7.59 -5.51 5.71
C TRP A 100 -7.79 -4.89 4.32
N ASN A 101 -8.93 -4.24 4.11
CA ASN A 101 -9.25 -3.62 2.83
C ASN A 101 -8.32 -2.46 2.50
N THR A 102 -8.03 -1.58 3.46
CA THR A 102 -7.16 -0.41 3.26
C THR A 102 -5.76 -0.82 2.84
N ASP A 103 -5.18 -1.83 3.50
CA ASP A 103 -3.86 -2.33 3.17
C ASP A 103 -3.83 -3.01 1.80
N LEU A 104 -4.82 -3.85 1.49
CA LEU A 104 -4.92 -4.46 0.17
C LEU A 104 -5.10 -3.44 -0.95
N TYR A 105 -5.88 -2.37 -0.73
CA TYR A 105 -5.97 -1.26 -1.68
C TYR A 105 -4.63 -0.53 -1.83
N GLY A 106 -3.91 -0.33 -0.75
CA GLY A 106 -2.56 0.23 -0.76
C GLY A 106 -1.59 -0.62 -1.57
N ILE A 107 -1.55 -1.93 -1.34
CA ILE A 107 -0.73 -2.90 -2.08
C ILE A 107 -1.08 -2.88 -3.57
N ARG A 108 -2.37 -2.93 -3.90
CA ARG A 108 -2.84 -2.87 -5.28
C ARG A 108 -2.38 -1.59 -5.99
N LYS A 109 -2.51 -0.42 -5.35
CA LYS A 109 -2.03 0.85 -5.89
C LYS A 109 -0.52 0.85 -6.11
N CYS A 110 0.26 0.30 -5.16
CA CYS A 110 1.71 0.15 -5.32
C CYS A 110 2.04 -0.69 -6.56
N ASN A 111 1.38 -1.84 -6.72
CA ASN A 111 1.60 -2.72 -7.86
C ASN A 111 1.15 -2.08 -9.18
N MET A 112 0.04 -1.35 -9.19
CA MET A 112 -0.38 -0.55 -10.35
C MET A 112 0.66 0.50 -10.74
N PHE A 113 1.23 1.21 -9.75
CA PHE A 113 2.30 2.17 -9.99
C PHE A 113 3.53 1.48 -10.59
N LEU A 114 4.01 0.42 -9.96
CA LEU A 114 5.21 -0.31 -10.40
C LEU A 114 5.06 -0.90 -11.79
N LYS A 115 3.86 -1.35 -12.18
CA LYS A 115 3.59 -1.90 -13.50
C LYS A 115 3.50 -0.85 -14.59
N ASN A 116 2.92 0.31 -14.30
CA ASN A 116 2.52 1.28 -15.34
C ASN A 116 3.43 2.52 -15.42
N ALA A 117 4.14 2.88 -14.34
CA ALA A 117 5.05 4.02 -14.35
C ALA A 117 6.21 3.79 -15.34
N LYS A 118 6.61 4.84 -16.03
CA LYS A 118 7.63 4.78 -17.08
C LYS A 118 8.74 5.79 -16.82
N ALA A 119 9.98 5.35 -16.93
CA ALA A 119 11.15 6.23 -16.85
C ALA A 119 11.11 7.38 -17.89
N SER A 120 10.56 7.12 -19.08
CA SER A 120 10.41 8.13 -20.13
C SER A 120 9.42 9.24 -19.79
N VAL A 121 8.46 8.97 -18.89
CA VAL A 121 7.46 9.94 -18.44
C VAL A 121 7.92 10.67 -17.19
N VAL A 122 8.40 9.93 -16.18
CA VAL A 122 8.84 10.48 -14.90
C VAL A 122 10.19 11.20 -15.03
N GLY A 123 11.07 10.74 -15.91
CA GLY A 123 12.39 11.34 -16.10
C GLY A 123 13.47 10.66 -15.26
N ASN A 124 13.97 9.52 -15.71
CA ASN A 124 15.01 8.78 -14.99
C ASN A 124 16.41 9.35 -15.14
N THR A 125 16.60 10.36 -16.03
CA THR A 125 17.87 11.05 -16.22
C THR A 125 18.04 12.26 -15.29
N VAL A 126 16.96 12.72 -14.67
CA VAL A 126 16.96 13.88 -13.77
C VAL A 126 17.18 13.39 -12.35
N LYS A 127 18.20 13.92 -11.69
CA LYS A 127 18.41 13.75 -10.26
C LYS A 127 17.57 14.77 -9.50
N ASP A 128 17.06 14.38 -8.35
CA ASP A 128 16.20 15.24 -7.54
C ASP A 128 16.92 15.93 -6.38
N GLY A 129 18.21 16.10 -6.50
CA GLY A 129 19.07 16.73 -5.50
C GLY A 129 19.74 15.77 -4.52
N ASP A 130 19.26 14.54 -4.42
CA ASP A 130 19.77 13.52 -3.49
C ASP A 130 20.52 12.37 -4.23
N ASP A 131 21.06 12.65 -5.39
CA ASP A 131 21.77 11.72 -6.29
C ASP A 131 20.94 10.55 -6.83
N ASN A 132 19.68 10.43 -6.45
CA ASN A 132 18.76 9.41 -6.95
C ASN A 132 18.06 9.87 -8.22
N ARG A 133 17.92 8.98 -9.19
CA ARG A 133 17.11 9.23 -10.36
C ARG A 133 15.64 9.20 -9.96
N LEU A 134 14.87 10.16 -10.45
CA LEU A 134 13.50 10.37 -9.98
C LEU A 134 12.60 9.14 -10.15
N TYR A 135 12.69 8.47 -11.31
CA TYR A 135 11.92 7.25 -11.55
C TYR A 135 12.32 6.11 -10.61
N ASP A 136 13.62 5.86 -10.44
CA ASP A 136 14.13 4.80 -9.57
C ASP A 136 13.73 5.04 -8.13
N ARG A 137 13.81 6.32 -7.68
CA ARG A 137 13.33 6.71 -6.35
C ARG A 137 11.84 6.46 -6.19
N TYR A 138 11.01 6.85 -7.17
CA TYR A 138 9.56 6.64 -7.08
C TYR A 138 9.18 5.16 -7.06
N CYS A 139 9.90 4.32 -7.81
CA CYS A 139 9.73 2.87 -7.74
C CYS A 139 10.13 2.30 -6.37
N ALA A 140 11.26 2.76 -5.81
CA ALA A 140 11.69 2.35 -4.48
C ALA A 140 10.70 2.82 -3.38
N GLU A 141 10.15 4.03 -3.52
CA GLU A 141 9.12 4.58 -2.65
C GLU A 141 7.85 3.71 -2.68
N ALA A 142 7.37 3.35 -3.87
CA ALA A 142 6.22 2.47 -4.02
C ALA A 142 6.46 1.06 -3.43
N ARG A 143 7.67 0.50 -3.58
CA ARG A 143 8.06 -0.79 -2.98
C ARG A 143 8.10 -0.71 -1.45
N LEU A 144 8.62 0.38 -0.89
CA LEU A 144 8.65 0.55 0.56
C LEU A 144 7.23 0.70 1.13
N LEU A 145 6.37 1.48 0.49
CA LEU A 145 4.97 1.60 0.88
C LEU A 145 4.27 0.22 0.83
N ARG A 146 4.51 -0.56 -0.22
CA ARG A 146 3.99 -1.94 -0.33
C ARG A 146 4.45 -2.82 0.83
N ALA A 147 5.72 -2.72 1.22
CA ALA A 147 6.26 -3.46 2.36
C ALA A 147 5.62 -3.02 3.69
N ILE A 148 5.34 -1.73 3.86
CA ILE A 148 4.63 -1.19 5.04
C ILE A 148 3.23 -1.78 5.14
N PHE A 149 2.46 -1.80 4.05
CA PHE A 149 1.10 -2.38 4.05
C PHE A 149 1.12 -3.89 4.36
N HIS A 150 2.06 -4.64 3.79
CA HIS A 150 2.19 -6.06 4.15
C HIS A 150 2.57 -6.25 5.62
N PHE A 151 3.47 -5.43 6.15
CA PHE A 151 3.82 -5.47 7.56
C PHE A 151 2.62 -5.20 8.47
N ASP A 152 1.79 -4.20 8.13
CA ASP A 152 0.57 -3.89 8.91
C ASP A 152 -0.44 -5.06 8.85
N LEU A 153 -0.67 -5.64 7.67
CA LEU A 153 -1.49 -6.86 7.52
C LEU A 153 -0.99 -8.01 8.42
N ILE A 154 0.32 -8.25 8.45
CA ILE A 154 0.90 -9.31 9.28
C ILE A 154 0.71 -9.00 10.77
N CYS A 155 0.85 -7.74 11.18
CA CYS A 155 0.64 -7.34 12.57
C CYS A 155 -0.80 -7.56 13.04
N TRP A 156 -1.80 -7.34 12.16
CA TRP A 156 -3.20 -7.48 12.49
C TRP A 156 -3.74 -8.90 12.34
N PHE A 157 -3.32 -9.63 11.30
CA PHE A 157 -3.94 -10.87 10.88
C PHE A 157 -3.01 -12.09 10.94
N GLY A 158 -1.75 -11.90 11.29
CA GLY A 158 -0.75 -12.97 11.28
C GLY A 158 -0.42 -13.41 9.86
N ALA A 159 -0.79 -14.63 9.46
CA ALA A 159 -0.60 -15.09 8.10
C ALA A 159 -1.44 -14.24 7.12
N ALA A 160 -0.79 -13.66 6.12
CA ALA A 160 -1.41 -12.80 5.10
C ALA A 160 -0.83 -13.12 3.71
N PRO A 161 -1.56 -12.90 2.61
CA PRO A 161 -1.01 -13.11 1.29
C PRO A 161 0.11 -12.09 1.02
N VAL A 162 1.24 -12.55 0.50
CA VAL A 162 2.28 -11.68 -0.05
C VAL A 162 1.97 -11.46 -1.53
N ILE A 163 1.61 -10.23 -1.87
CA ILE A 163 1.16 -9.84 -3.22
C ILE A 163 2.17 -8.84 -3.79
N ALA A 164 3.17 -9.36 -4.46
CA ALA A 164 4.24 -8.54 -5.03
C ALA A 164 4.37 -8.75 -6.54
N GLU A 165 5.32 -9.55 -6.98
CA GLU A 165 5.55 -9.91 -8.36
C GLU A 165 5.13 -11.39 -8.59
N ASP A 166 4.73 -11.71 -9.81
CA ASP A 166 4.49 -13.08 -10.27
C ASP A 166 5.81 -13.77 -10.65
N GLU A 167 5.72 -15.01 -11.15
CA GLU A 167 6.89 -15.81 -11.56
C GLU A 167 7.68 -15.17 -12.73
N SER A 168 7.06 -14.27 -13.49
CA SER A 168 7.72 -13.50 -14.55
C SER A 168 8.39 -12.21 -14.06
N GLY A 169 8.19 -11.86 -12.79
CA GLY A 169 8.68 -10.62 -12.19
C GLY A 169 7.75 -9.43 -12.40
N GLU A 170 6.52 -9.64 -12.90
CA GLU A 170 5.54 -8.58 -13.12
C GLU A 170 4.69 -8.33 -11.87
N PRO A 171 4.44 -7.05 -11.49
CA PRO A 171 3.61 -6.73 -10.35
C PRO A 171 2.18 -7.29 -10.48
N ILE A 172 1.74 -8.02 -9.47
CA ILE A 172 0.41 -8.64 -9.41
C ILE A 172 -0.65 -7.58 -9.15
N ILE A 173 -1.53 -7.34 -10.11
CA ILE A 173 -2.71 -6.49 -9.93
C ILE A 173 -3.93 -7.40 -9.78
N PHE A 174 -4.45 -7.49 -8.57
CA PHE A 174 -5.65 -8.25 -8.28
C PHE A 174 -6.89 -7.36 -8.29
N ASP A 175 -8.02 -7.93 -8.64
CA ASP A 175 -9.32 -7.27 -8.57
C ASP A 175 -10.05 -7.74 -7.30
N LEU A 176 -10.32 -6.81 -6.38
CA LEU A 176 -11.05 -7.12 -5.14
C LEU A 176 -12.51 -7.54 -5.38
N SER A 177 -13.06 -7.25 -6.56
CA SER A 177 -14.38 -7.73 -6.97
C SER A 177 -14.37 -9.15 -7.54
N ASP A 178 -13.18 -9.70 -7.86
CA ASP A 178 -13.03 -11.06 -8.37
C ASP A 178 -12.96 -12.07 -7.20
N PRO A 179 -13.89 -13.01 -7.10
CA PRO A 179 -13.84 -14.06 -6.08
C PRO A 179 -12.54 -14.87 -6.07
N SER A 180 -11.83 -14.95 -7.19
CA SER A 180 -10.53 -15.65 -7.26
C SER A 180 -9.45 -14.95 -6.43
N ALA A 181 -9.52 -13.63 -6.29
CA ALA A 181 -8.62 -12.86 -5.42
C ALA A 181 -8.77 -13.24 -3.93
N MET A 182 -9.94 -13.71 -3.53
CA MET A 182 -10.20 -14.19 -2.17
C MET A 182 -9.58 -15.57 -1.89
N ASN A 183 -9.18 -16.30 -2.93
CA ASN A 183 -8.57 -17.62 -2.82
C ASN A 183 -7.03 -17.58 -2.78
N MET A 184 -6.42 -16.40 -2.63
CA MET A 184 -4.97 -16.32 -2.46
C MET A 184 -4.54 -17.02 -1.18
N SER A 185 -3.54 -17.90 -1.29
CA SER A 185 -2.97 -18.57 -0.13
C SER A 185 -2.30 -17.54 0.79
N ARG A 186 -2.47 -17.73 2.09
CA ARG A 186 -1.78 -16.90 3.08
C ARG A 186 -0.37 -17.43 3.28
N THR A 187 0.61 -16.54 3.21
CA THR A 187 1.98 -16.81 3.60
C THR A 187 2.07 -16.84 5.13
N PRO A 188 2.75 -17.82 5.74
CA PRO A 188 3.00 -17.82 7.18
C PRO A 188 3.63 -16.51 7.65
N ALA A 189 3.21 -16.01 8.83
CA ALA A 189 3.68 -14.71 9.35
C ALA A 189 5.21 -14.61 9.42
N ALA A 190 5.88 -15.70 9.83
CA ALA A 190 7.33 -15.75 9.91
C ALA A 190 8.02 -15.50 8.55
N GLU A 191 7.54 -16.16 7.50
CA GLU A 191 8.06 -16.02 6.13
C GLU A 191 7.72 -14.64 5.55
N ALA A 192 6.50 -14.15 5.79
CA ALA A 192 6.08 -12.83 5.33
C ALA A 192 6.88 -11.70 5.98
N LEU A 193 7.26 -11.83 7.26
CA LEU A 193 8.15 -10.89 7.95
C LEU A 193 9.57 -10.88 7.38
N GLU A 194 10.10 -12.06 7.02
CA GLU A 194 11.39 -12.18 6.33
C GLU A 194 11.32 -11.52 4.95
N TRP A 195 10.24 -11.75 4.19
CA TRP A 195 10.00 -11.06 2.92
C TRP A 195 9.99 -9.54 3.08
N VAL A 196 9.30 -8.99 4.08
CA VAL A 196 9.31 -7.54 4.37
C VAL A 196 10.73 -7.02 4.61
N ALA A 197 11.53 -7.75 5.41
CA ALA A 197 12.91 -7.38 5.69
C ALA A 197 13.78 -7.39 4.42
N ASP A 198 13.61 -8.40 3.57
CA ASP A 198 14.32 -8.52 2.30
C ASP A 198 13.95 -7.41 1.32
N GLN A 199 12.66 -7.02 1.24
CA GLN A 199 12.23 -5.88 0.44
C GLN A 199 12.93 -4.60 0.90
N CYS A 200 13.01 -4.36 2.21
CA CYS A 200 13.71 -3.20 2.77
C CYS A 200 15.20 -3.21 2.41
N ASP A 201 15.87 -4.36 2.46
CA ASP A 201 17.27 -4.49 2.08
C ASP A 201 17.52 -4.15 0.61
N GLN A 202 16.63 -4.55 -0.27
CA GLN A 202 16.75 -4.28 -1.71
C GLN A 202 16.63 -2.79 -2.05
N ILE A 203 15.86 -2.02 -1.29
CA ILE A 203 15.50 -0.63 -1.62
C ILE A 203 16.19 0.42 -0.74
N LYS A 204 16.74 0.07 0.42
CA LYS A 204 17.29 1.03 1.41
C LYS A 204 18.29 2.02 0.84
N ASN A 205 19.07 1.60 -0.18
CA ASN A 205 20.07 2.44 -0.84
C ASN A 205 19.54 3.12 -2.12
N GLN A 206 18.30 2.83 -2.52
CA GLN A 206 17.64 3.47 -3.68
C GLN A 206 16.85 4.72 -3.25
N LEU A 207 16.66 4.90 -1.95
CA LEU A 207 16.08 6.08 -1.34
C LEU A 207 17.17 6.86 -0.61
N PRO A 208 17.11 8.21 -0.61
CA PRO A 208 17.99 8.99 0.25
C PRO A 208 17.71 8.63 1.71
N PHE A 209 18.77 8.50 2.50
CA PHE A 209 18.62 8.23 3.94
C PHE A 209 17.83 9.37 4.62
N ARG A 210 18.09 10.60 4.20
CA ARG A 210 17.37 11.81 4.57
C ARG A 210 17.31 12.71 3.33
N TYR A 211 16.16 13.29 3.04
CA TYR A 211 16.03 14.22 1.92
C TYR A 211 16.78 15.52 2.19
N SER A 212 17.54 16.02 1.21
CA SER A 212 18.23 17.31 1.29
C SER A 212 17.25 18.48 1.29
N ASP A 213 16.18 18.39 0.50
CA ASP A 213 15.03 19.30 0.54
C ASP A 213 13.89 18.68 1.35
N GLU A 214 13.98 18.80 2.68
CA GLU A 214 12.96 18.27 3.57
C GLU A 214 11.60 18.96 3.38
N ALA A 215 11.57 20.25 3.06
CA ALA A 215 10.33 20.97 2.93
C ALA A 215 9.44 20.43 1.80
N SER A 216 10.04 20.12 0.65
CA SER A 216 9.33 19.56 -0.51
C SER A 216 9.05 18.06 -0.39
N ASN A 217 9.72 17.36 0.52
CA ASN A 217 9.62 15.90 0.68
C ASN A 217 9.10 15.49 2.07
N TRP A 218 8.51 16.45 2.82
CA TRP A 218 7.96 16.15 4.12
C TRP A 218 6.89 15.05 4.05
N GLY A 219 7.02 14.04 4.93
CA GLY A 219 6.10 12.90 4.98
C GLY A 219 6.40 11.78 3.96
N ARG A 220 7.35 11.96 3.04
CA ARG A 220 7.77 10.88 2.14
C ARG A 220 8.62 9.85 2.86
N VAL A 221 8.43 8.58 2.51
CA VAL A 221 9.30 7.49 2.97
C VAL A 221 10.72 7.67 2.42
N ASN A 222 11.72 7.30 3.21
CA ASN A 222 13.13 7.46 2.91
C ASN A 222 13.93 6.21 3.31
N GLY A 223 15.23 6.21 3.09
CA GLY A 223 16.10 5.10 3.45
C GLY A 223 16.08 4.79 4.95
N ALA A 224 15.98 5.81 5.82
CA ALA A 224 15.87 5.58 7.27
C ALA A 224 14.59 4.83 7.63
N ALA A 225 13.48 5.10 6.95
CA ALA A 225 12.23 4.35 7.13
C ALA A 225 12.37 2.89 6.70
N ALA A 226 13.14 2.60 5.64
CA ALA A 226 13.41 1.22 5.22
C ALA A 226 14.23 0.46 6.28
N TYR A 227 15.27 1.08 6.85
CA TYR A 227 16.02 0.47 7.96
C TYR A 227 15.14 0.22 9.18
N ALA A 228 14.32 1.19 9.56
CA ALA A 228 13.43 1.07 10.71
C ALA A 228 12.37 -0.04 10.52
N LEU A 229 11.80 -0.15 9.32
CA LEU A 229 10.85 -1.22 9.00
C LEU A 229 11.52 -2.59 9.03
N LYS A 230 12.72 -2.71 8.44
CA LYS A 230 13.52 -3.94 8.48
C LYS A 230 13.77 -4.40 9.92
N ALA A 231 14.29 -3.50 10.75
CA ALA A 231 14.57 -3.82 12.15
C ALA A 231 13.30 -4.27 12.90
N ARG A 232 12.17 -3.61 12.67
CA ARG A 232 10.88 -4.00 13.22
C ARG A 232 10.41 -5.37 12.74
N ALA A 233 10.47 -5.64 11.44
CA ALA A 233 10.06 -6.93 10.87
C ALA A 233 10.90 -8.09 11.45
N LEU A 234 12.22 -7.91 11.52
CA LEU A 234 13.12 -8.91 12.12
C LEU A 234 12.90 -9.10 13.62
N LEU A 235 12.58 -8.02 14.35
CA LEU A 235 12.23 -8.12 15.77
C LEU A 235 10.94 -8.94 15.98
N TYR A 236 9.92 -8.69 15.17
CA TYR A 236 8.68 -9.47 15.18
C TYR A 236 8.92 -10.93 14.77
N ARG A 237 9.80 -11.16 13.80
CA ARG A 237 10.23 -12.50 13.40
C ARG A 237 10.93 -13.27 14.51
N ALA A 238 11.73 -12.58 15.33
CA ALA A 238 12.45 -13.16 16.47
C ALA A 238 11.53 -13.44 17.68
N SER A 239 10.34 -12.82 17.73
CA SER A 239 9.41 -12.96 18.84
C SER A 239 8.96 -14.41 19.04
N LYS A 240 8.57 -14.76 20.27
CA LYS A 240 8.16 -16.14 20.61
C LYS A 240 7.03 -16.67 19.72
N LEU A 241 6.15 -15.81 19.23
CA LEU A 241 5.04 -16.17 18.34
C LEU A 241 5.53 -16.71 16.99
N ASN A 242 6.57 -16.10 16.43
CA ASN A 242 7.11 -16.42 15.12
C ASN A 242 8.42 -17.24 15.19
N ASN A 243 8.94 -17.46 16.41
CA ASN A 243 10.16 -18.21 16.71
C ASN A 243 9.94 -19.11 17.95
N PRO A 244 9.01 -20.08 17.84
CA PRO A 244 8.65 -20.94 18.99
C PRO A 244 9.81 -21.77 19.52
N ASP A 245 10.77 -22.12 18.66
CA ASP A 245 11.96 -22.91 19.01
C ASP A 245 13.04 -22.08 19.72
N GLY A 246 12.87 -20.76 19.83
CA GLY A 246 13.79 -19.88 20.53
C GLY A 246 15.15 -19.71 19.86
N ASN A 247 15.22 -19.81 18.53
CA ASN A 247 16.47 -19.65 17.78
C ASN A 247 17.03 -18.22 17.98
N THR A 248 18.18 -18.16 18.64
CA THR A 248 18.84 -16.91 19.00
C THR A 248 19.40 -16.13 17.80
N ALA A 249 19.61 -16.78 16.66
CA ALA A 249 20.07 -16.11 15.44
C ALA A 249 19.08 -15.04 14.95
N TYR A 250 17.77 -15.23 15.14
CA TYR A 250 16.77 -14.22 14.75
C TYR A 250 16.89 -12.96 15.59
N TRP A 251 17.20 -13.08 16.89
CA TRP A 251 17.45 -11.93 17.75
C TRP A 251 18.74 -11.20 17.36
N ALA A 252 19.79 -11.94 17.00
CA ALA A 252 21.02 -11.36 16.50
C ALA A 252 20.81 -10.58 15.19
N ASN A 253 20.05 -11.16 14.25
CA ASN A 253 19.71 -10.51 13.00
C ASN A 253 18.90 -9.22 13.20
N ALA A 254 17.94 -9.24 14.13
CA ALA A 254 17.15 -8.06 14.46
C ALA A 254 18.01 -6.95 15.11
N ALA A 255 19.01 -7.33 15.92
CA ALA A 255 19.91 -6.37 16.56
C ALA A 255 20.93 -5.76 15.59
N GLN A 256 21.21 -6.43 14.47
CA GLN A 256 22.14 -5.95 13.44
C GLN A 256 21.46 -5.06 12.39
N ALA A 257 20.14 -5.11 12.27
CA ALA A 257 19.37 -4.43 11.23
C ALA A 257 19.23 -2.93 11.49
#